data_97175cc3094bc9a74117a430ecb54309
#
_entry.id   97175cc3094bc9a74117a430ecb54309
#
_cell.length_a   1.000
_cell.length_b   1.000
_cell.length_c   1.000
_cell.angle_alpha   90.00
_cell.angle_beta   90.00
_cell.angle_gamma   90.00
#
_symmetry.space_group_name_H-M   'P 1'
#
loop_
_entity.id
_entity.type
_entity.pdbx_description
1 polymer ?
#
loop_
_entity_poly.entity_id
_entity_poly.type
_entity_poly.pdbx_seq_one_letter_code
_entity_poly.pdbx_strand_id
1 'polypeptide(L)'
;MIGDPVAPYRPSHFRVKFATAPWERRACAALRRQVFCTEQGIFADDDRDAIDGHAIPICALSTLAGDADAVVGTVRIHEVAERPGEWWGSRLAVAKAFRGTAALGAGLIQVAVASAHARGCTRFLAHVQDRNVPRFQALHWASLDAVELHGRLHHLMQADLAAYPPMHDPEHGLVTFRRAA
;
A
#
# COMPACT_ATOMS: atom_id res chain seq x y z
N MET A 1 -18.94 40.33 14.18
CA MET A 1 -18.30 39.73 12.99
C MET A 1 -18.13 38.24 13.30
N ILE A 2 -18.95 37.39 12.71
CA ILE A 2 -18.80 35.95 12.78
C ILE A 2 -17.75 35.63 11.71
N GLY A 3 -16.54 35.25 12.15
CA GLY A 3 -15.50 34.86 11.19
C GLY A 3 -15.95 33.62 10.40
N ASP A 4 -15.67 33.59 9.11
CA ASP A 4 -15.93 32.42 8.26
C ASP A 4 -15.31 31.19 8.90
N PRO A 5 -16.00 30.04 8.91
CA PRO A 5 -15.46 28.81 9.47
C PRO A 5 -14.17 28.49 8.72
N VAL A 6 -13.06 28.44 9.45
CA VAL A 6 -11.77 28.03 8.89
C VAL A 6 -11.95 26.63 8.32
N ALA A 7 -11.76 26.49 7.00
CA ALA A 7 -11.84 25.21 6.35
C ALA A 7 -10.85 24.23 7.00
N PRO A 8 -11.25 22.99 7.33
CA PRO A 8 -10.36 22.02 7.93
C PRO A 8 -9.16 21.77 7.03
N TYR A 9 -7.97 21.71 7.62
CA TYR A 9 -6.75 21.41 6.88
C TYR A 9 -6.88 20.08 6.13
N ARG A 10 -6.55 20.12 4.85
CA ARG A 10 -6.53 18.93 3.99
C ARG A 10 -5.12 18.73 3.47
N PRO A 11 -4.43 17.64 3.86
CA PRO A 11 -3.09 17.35 3.35
C PRO A 11 -3.07 17.35 1.82
N SER A 12 -2.07 18.00 1.24
CA SER A 12 -1.83 18.05 -0.20
C SER A 12 -0.63 17.22 -0.65
N HIS A 13 0.25 16.90 0.29
CA HIS A 13 1.49 16.16 0.06
C HIS A 13 1.48 14.88 0.90
N PHE A 14 1.96 13.80 0.31
CA PHE A 14 2.04 12.49 0.95
C PHE A 14 3.37 11.87 0.62
N ARG A 15 4.06 11.37 1.63
CA ARG A 15 5.29 10.59 1.46
C ARG A 15 4.99 9.11 1.52
N VAL A 16 5.41 8.37 0.51
CA VAL A 16 5.29 6.90 0.47
C VAL A 16 6.67 6.29 0.62
N LYS A 17 6.89 5.52 1.67
CA LYS A 17 8.20 4.99 2.04
C LYS A 17 8.09 3.71 2.87
N PHE A 18 9.22 3.04 3.12
CA PHE A 18 9.27 1.99 4.14
C PHE A 18 8.92 2.55 5.51
N ALA A 19 8.09 1.82 6.25
CA ALA A 19 7.78 2.15 7.63
C ALA A 19 8.94 1.76 8.55
N THR A 20 9.84 2.70 8.81
CA THR A 20 11.07 2.47 9.59
C THR A 20 10.87 2.78 11.08
N ALA A 21 10.12 3.84 11.40
CA ALA A 21 9.87 4.22 12.78
C ALA A 21 8.87 3.28 13.48
N PRO A 22 9.03 3.00 14.78
CA PRO A 22 8.11 2.14 15.51
C PRO A 22 6.65 2.62 15.48
N TRP A 23 6.42 3.93 15.51
CA TRP A 23 5.07 4.48 15.43
C TRP A 23 4.43 4.27 14.06
N GLU A 24 5.19 4.37 12.96
CA GLU A 24 4.74 4.11 11.60
C GLU A 24 4.26 2.65 11.46
N ARG A 25 5.05 1.71 11.97
CA ARG A 25 4.70 0.27 11.95
C ARG A 25 3.43 -0.02 12.75
N ARG A 26 3.28 0.58 13.95
CA ARG A 26 2.04 0.45 14.74
C ARG A 26 0.84 1.05 14.01
N ALA A 27 1.02 2.21 13.39
CA ALA A 27 -0.05 2.87 12.64
C ALA A 27 -0.44 2.10 11.37
N CYS A 28 0.51 1.48 10.67
CA CYS A 28 0.21 0.54 9.57
C CYS A 28 -0.65 -0.63 10.04
N ALA A 29 -0.30 -1.26 11.16
CA ALA A 29 -1.08 -2.37 11.72
C ALA A 29 -2.49 -1.91 12.14
N ALA A 30 -2.61 -0.74 12.75
CA ALA A 30 -3.90 -0.17 13.13
C ALA A 30 -4.78 0.13 11.92
N LEU A 31 -4.23 0.70 10.85
CA LEU A 31 -4.94 0.97 9.61
C LEU A 31 -5.41 -0.33 8.92
N ARG A 32 -4.56 -1.35 8.87
CA ARG A 32 -4.92 -2.67 8.34
C ARG A 32 -6.10 -3.26 9.10
N ARG A 33 -6.04 -3.26 10.43
CA ARG A 33 -7.13 -3.74 11.29
C ARG A 33 -8.42 -2.96 11.01
N GLN A 34 -8.35 -1.63 10.93
CA GLN A 34 -9.51 -0.81 10.60
C GLN A 34 -10.13 -1.21 9.26
N VAL A 35 -9.32 -1.40 8.22
CA VAL A 35 -9.82 -1.70 6.87
C VAL A 35 -10.27 -3.15 6.76
N PHE A 36 -9.46 -4.12 7.18
CA PHE A 36 -9.73 -5.54 6.90
C PHE A 36 -10.64 -6.20 7.93
N CYS A 37 -10.62 -5.76 9.19
CA CYS A 37 -11.51 -6.28 10.22
C CYS A 37 -12.78 -5.45 10.35
N THR A 38 -12.67 -4.13 10.60
CA THR A 38 -13.83 -3.29 10.89
C THR A 38 -14.65 -2.95 9.64
N GLU A 39 -14.01 -2.48 8.56
CA GLU A 39 -14.75 -2.05 7.36
C GLU A 39 -15.16 -3.22 6.47
N GLN A 40 -14.26 -4.16 6.23
CA GLN A 40 -14.48 -5.24 5.27
C GLN A 40 -14.96 -6.54 5.93
N GLY A 41 -14.74 -6.73 7.22
CA GLY A 41 -15.14 -7.94 7.94
C GLY A 41 -14.47 -9.22 7.41
N ILE A 42 -13.27 -9.12 6.81
CA ILE A 42 -12.53 -10.27 6.27
C ILE A 42 -11.94 -11.09 7.42
N PHE A 43 -11.44 -10.42 8.46
CA PHE A 43 -10.90 -11.02 9.67
C PHE A 43 -11.71 -10.54 10.88
N ALA A 44 -11.83 -11.40 11.90
CA ALA A 44 -12.64 -11.10 13.07
C ALA A 44 -12.00 -10.00 13.95
N ASP A 45 -10.80 -10.25 14.46
CA ASP A 45 -10.16 -9.37 15.46
C ASP A 45 -8.87 -8.73 14.96
N ASP A 46 -8.04 -9.48 14.22
CA ASP A 46 -6.75 -9.05 13.72
C ASP A 46 -6.50 -9.68 12.34
N ASP A 47 -5.81 -8.97 11.48
CA ASP A 47 -5.41 -9.44 10.15
C ASP A 47 -3.96 -9.98 10.11
N ARG A 48 -3.31 -10.10 11.27
CA ARG A 48 -1.94 -10.59 11.39
C ARG A 48 -1.82 -12.07 11.03
N ASP A 49 -0.69 -12.40 10.44
CA ASP A 49 -0.30 -13.77 10.09
C ASP A 49 1.21 -13.98 10.23
N ALA A 50 1.69 -15.19 9.92
CA ALA A 50 3.11 -15.52 10.02
C ALA A 50 4.03 -14.66 9.14
N ILE A 51 3.49 -14.09 8.05
CA ILE A 51 4.23 -13.22 7.13
C ILE A 51 4.66 -11.93 7.82
N ASP A 52 3.91 -11.42 8.79
CA ASP A 52 4.23 -10.17 9.51
C ASP A 52 5.58 -10.24 10.25
N GLY A 53 6.07 -11.44 10.57
CA GLY A 53 7.36 -11.64 11.23
C GLY A 53 8.57 -11.28 10.37
N HIS A 54 8.43 -11.29 9.04
CA HIS A 54 9.53 -11.02 8.10
C HIS A 54 9.16 -10.06 6.96
N ALA A 55 7.90 -9.67 6.86
CA ALA A 55 7.45 -8.71 5.85
C ALA A 55 7.99 -7.30 6.12
N ILE A 56 8.20 -6.57 5.04
CA ILE A 56 8.59 -5.15 5.07
C ILE A 56 7.32 -4.31 4.92
N PRO A 57 6.91 -3.56 5.96
CA PRO A 57 5.78 -2.65 5.86
C PRO A 57 6.18 -1.36 5.14
N ILE A 58 5.28 -0.89 4.29
CA ILE A 58 5.37 0.37 3.55
C ILE A 58 4.20 1.24 4.00
N CYS A 59 4.44 2.52 4.23
CA CYS A 59 3.43 3.47 4.64
C CYS A 59 3.31 4.65 3.66
N ALA A 60 2.11 5.18 3.56
CA ALA A 60 1.85 6.51 3.00
C ALA A 60 1.54 7.46 4.17
N LEU A 61 2.33 8.50 4.30
CA LEU A 61 2.25 9.50 5.36
C LEU A 61 1.61 10.78 4.83
N SER A 62 0.59 11.29 5.49
CA SER A 62 0.19 12.67 5.34
C SER A 62 1.21 13.59 6.00
N THR A 63 1.32 14.83 5.53
CA THR A 63 2.22 15.82 6.11
C THR A 63 1.45 17.04 6.58
N LEU A 64 1.85 17.57 7.73
CA LEU A 64 1.36 18.81 8.30
C LEU A 64 2.56 19.74 8.53
N ALA A 65 2.53 20.92 7.92
CA ALA A 65 3.64 21.90 8.00
C ALA A 65 5.03 21.32 7.61
N GLY A 66 5.07 20.29 6.75
CA GLY A 66 6.30 19.63 6.31
C GLY A 66 6.68 18.37 7.10
N ASP A 67 6.12 18.20 8.28
CA ASP A 67 6.36 17.01 9.12
C ASP A 67 5.34 15.89 8.87
N ALA A 68 5.75 14.66 9.17
CA ALA A 68 4.87 13.51 9.09
C ALA A 68 3.76 13.61 10.15
N ASP A 69 2.51 13.49 9.72
CA ASP A 69 1.33 13.64 10.58
C ASP A 69 0.69 12.28 10.89
N ALA A 70 0.24 11.55 9.86
CA ALA A 70 -0.46 10.30 10.05
C ALA A 70 -0.18 9.30 8.92
N VAL A 71 -0.27 7.99 9.24
CA VAL A 71 -0.31 6.93 8.23
C VAL A 71 -1.71 6.87 7.63
N VAL A 72 -1.81 7.13 6.35
CA VAL A 72 -3.08 7.15 5.60
C VAL A 72 -3.18 6.02 4.56
N GLY A 73 -2.12 5.28 4.38
CA GLY A 73 -2.08 4.10 3.52
C GLY A 73 -0.96 3.14 3.92
N THR A 74 -1.10 1.88 3.60
CA THR A 74 -0.08 0.85 3.87
C THR A 74 -0.17 -0.29 2.88
N VAL A 75 0.94 -0.99 2.69
CA VAL A 75 1.08 -2.29 2.04
C VAL A 75 2.26 -2.99 2.69
N ARG A 76 2.31 -4.31 2.68
CA ARG A 76 3.51 -5.06 3.07
C ARG A 76 4.00 -5.91 1.91
N ILE A 77 5.32 -6.10 1.85
CA ILE A 77 5.98 -6.97 0.87
C ILE A 77 6.87 -7.99 1.57
N HIS A 78 7.06 -9.13 0.93
CA HIS A 78 8.01 -10.15 1.40
C HIS A 78 8.53 -10.98 0.24
N GLU A 79 9.73 -11.50 0.38
CA GLU A 79 10.29 -12.53 -0.49
C GLU A 79 9.90 -13.92 0.02
N VAL A 80 9.65 -14.84 -0.89
CA VAL A 80 9.39 -16.25 -0.54
C VAL A 80 10.72 -16.97 -0.33
N ALA A 81 10.99 -17.41 0.89
CA ALA A 81 12.29 -18.00 1.26
C ALA A 81 12.68 -19.20 0.38
N GLU A 82 11.71 -20.04 0.02
CA GLU A 82 11.92 -21.26 -0.80
C GLU A 82 12.03 -20.98 -2.30
N ARG A 83 11.77 -19.73 -2.72
CA ARG A 83 11.78 -19.30 -4.12
C ARG A 83 12.45 -17.93 -4.25
N PRO A 84 13.78 -17.86 -4.17
CA PRO A 84 14.53 -16.61 -4.28
C PRO A 84 14.15 -15.83 -5.54
N GLY A 85 13.92 -14.53 -5.39
CA GLY A 85 13.46 -13.65 -6.46
C GLY A 85 11.93 -13.61 -6.65
N GLU A 86 11.16 -14.50 -6.00
CA GLU A 86 9.70 -14.37 -5.98
C GLU A 86 9.27 -13.52 -4.78
N TRP A 87 8.63 -12.40 -5.06
CA TRP A 87 8.13 -11.45 -4.08
C TRP A 87 6.61 -11.36 -4.11
N TRP A 88 6.03 -11.06 -2.97
CA TRP A 88 4.60 -10.86 -2.82
C TRP A 88 4.27 -9.54 -2.15
N GLY A 89 3.25 -8.86 -2.70
CA GLY A 89 2.57 -7.75 -2.04
C GLY A 89 1.25 -8.19 -1.42
N SER A 90 0.95 -7.69 -0.23
CA SER A 90 -0.30 -8.00 0.46
C SER A 90 -0.72 -6.88 1.40
N ARG A 91 -1.97 -6.94 1.88
CA ARG A 91 -2.52 -5.99 2.86
C ARG A 91 -2.44 -4.52 2.39
N LEU A 92 -2.66 -4.28 1.09
CA LEU A 92 -2.81 -2.91 0.57
C LEU A 92 -4.08 -2.28 1.12
N ALA A 93 -3.95 -1.19 1.86
CA ALA A 93 -5.06 -0.47 2.45
C ALA A 93 -4.82 1.04 2.38
N VAL A 94 -5.88 1.80 2.11
CA VAL A 94 -5.89 3.27 2.18
C VAL A 94 -7.05 3.68 3.09
N ALA A 95 -6.78 4.59 4.02
CA ALA A 95 -7.78 5.11 4.93
C ALA A 95 -8.96 5.73 4.16
N LYS A 96 -10.18 5.46 4.61
CA LYS A 96 -11.43 5.80 3.88
C LYS A 96 -11.46 7.26 3.42
N ALA A 97 -11.06 8.19 4.30
CA ALA A 97 -11.05 9.63 4.01
C ALA A 97 -10.05 10.05 2.90
N PHE A 98 -9.11 9.17 2.55
CA PHE A 98 -8.04 9.45 1.58
C PHE A 98 -8.14 8.62 0.30
N ARG A 99 -9.16 7.78 0.16
CA ARG A 99 -9.39 7.00 -1.07
C ARG A 99 -9.69 7.94 -2.23
N GLY A 100 -9.09 7.67 -3.38
CA GLY A 100 -9.17 8.55 -4.56
C GLY A 100 -8.33 9.82 -4.48
N THR A 101 -7.60 10.02 -3.36
CA THR A 101 -6.74 11.19 -3.17
C THR A 101 -5.30 10.86 -3.55
N ALA A 102 -4.64 11.75 -4.29
CA ALA A 102 -3.20 11.76 -4.54
C ALA A 102 -2.61 10.44 -5.07
N ALA A 103 -3.41 9.61 -5.69
CA ALA A 103 -2.99 8.30 -6.21
C ALA A 103 -2.24 7.42 -5.17
N LEU A 104 -2.62 7.50 -3.89
CA LEU A 104 -1.93 6.82 -2.78
C LEU A 104 -1.76 5.32 -3.00
N GLY A 105 -2.80 4.64 -3.49
CA GLY A 105 -2.71 3.21 -3.81
C GLY A 105 -1.66 2.92 -4.89
N ALA A 106 -1.58 3.76 -5.93
CA ALA A 106 -0.57 3.64 -6.98
C ALA A 106 0.84 3.91 -6.44
N GLY A 107 1.01 4.92 -5.59
CA GLY A 107 2.28 5.22 -4.92
C GLY A 107 2.77 4.07 -4.03
N LEU A 108 1.86 3.45 -3.26
CA LEU A 108 2.18 2.27 -2.44
C LEU A 108 2.63 1.09 -3.31
N ILE A 109 1.92 0.81 -4.41
CA ILE A 109 2.30 -0.24 -5.36
C ILE A 109 3.65 0.09 -6.02
N GLN A 110 3.88 1.34 -6.39
CA GLN A 110 5.15 1.79 -6.98
C GLN A 110 6.33 1.50 -6.04
N VAL A 111 6.26 1.93 -4.78
CA VAL A 111 7.33 1.67 -3.80
C VAL A 111 7.48 0.18 -3.54
N ALA A 112 6.38 -0.57 -3.44
CA ALA A 112 6.39 -2.00 -3.20
C ALA A 112 7.15 -2.76 -4.28
N VAL A 113 6.77 -2.58 -5.54
CA VAL A 113 7.37 -3.32 -6.68
C VAL A 113 8.79 -2.82 -6.96
N ALA A 114 9.01 -1.50 -7.02
CA ALA A 114 10.32 -0.93 -7.35
C ALA A 114 11.39 -1.23 -6.30
N SER A 115 11.03 -1.27 -5.01
CA SER A 115 11.97 -1.64 -3.94
C SER A 115 12.29 -3.14 -3.92
N ALA A 116 11.33 -4.01 -4.24
CA ALA A 116 11.59 -5.44 -4.43
C ALA A 116 12.47 -5.68 -5.67
N HIS A 117 12.21 -4.93 -6.78
CA HIS A 117 13.02 -4.99 -8.00
C HIS A 117 14.49 -4.65 -7.70
N ALA A 118 14.75 -3.60 -6.92
CA ALA A 118 16.10 -3.25 -6.48
C ALA A 118 16.78 -4.32 -5.60
N ARG A 119 16.00 -5.25 -5.02
CA ARG A 119 16.46 -6.38 -4.21
C ARG A 119 16.57 -7.69 -4.98
N GLY A 120 16.51 -7.64 -6.30
CA GLY A 120 16.64 -8.84 -7.15
C GLY A 120 15.33 -9.58 -7.37
N CYS A 121 14.18 -8.92 -7.18
CA CYS A 121 12.90 -9.50 -7.56
C CYS A 121 12.88 -9.79 -9.06
N THR A 122 12.54 -11.03 -9.41
CA THR A 122 12.32 -11.46 -10.79
C THR A 122 10.84 -11.73 -11.10
N ARG A 123 10.02 -11.86 -10.03
CA ARG A 123 8.59 -12.11 -10.13
C ARG A 123 7.87 -11.50 -8.93
N PHE A 124 7.02 -10.52 -9.17
CA PHE A 124 6.23 -9.87 -8.12
C PHE A 124 4.75 -10.19 -8.26
N LEU A 125 4.15 -10.78 -7.23
CA LEU A 125 2.79 -11.30 -7.22
C LEU A 125 1.92 -10.65 -6.15
N ALA A 126 0.61 -10.65 -6.37
CA ALA A 126 -0.38 -10.31 -5.36
C ALA A 126 -1.72 -10.99 -5.65
N HIS A 127 -2.50 -11.28 -4.60
CA HIS A 127 -3.92 -11.56 -4.72
C HIS A 127 -4.70 -10.25 -4.64
N VAL A 128 -5.39 -9.92 -5.72
CA VAL A 128 -6.12 -8.65 -5.87
C VAL A 128 -7.63 -8.94 -5.89
N GLN A 129 -8.39 -8.28 -5.03
CA GLN A 129 -9.86 -8.40 -5.05
C GLN A 129 -10.39 -8.01 -6.44
N ASP A 130 -11.34 -8.77 -6.96
CA ASP A 130 -11.90 -8.62 -8.30
C ASP A 130 -12.24 -7.17 -8.67
N ARG A 131 -12.88 -6.44 -7.79
CA ARG A 131 -13.22 -5.00 -7.99
C ARG A 131 -12.03 -4.08 -8.24
N ASN A 132 -10.82 -4.48 -7.86
CA ASN A 132 -9.59 -3.70 -8.02
C ASN A 132 -8.76 -4.11 -9.24
N VAL A 133 -9.12 -5.21 -9.92
CA VAL A 133 -8.39 -5.72 -11.09
C VAL A 133 -8.19 -4.67 -12.18
N PRO A 134 -9.21 -3.90 -12.61
CA PRO A 134 -9.01 -2.88 -13.65
C PRO A 134 -7.98 -1.82 -13.27
N ARG A 135 -7.91 -1.48 -11.97
CA ARG A 135 -6.94 -0.51 -11.45
C ARG A 135 -5.51 -1.06 -11.51
N PHE A 136 -5.33 -2.34 -11.15
CA PHE A 136 -4.02 -3.00 -11.24
C PHE A 136 -3.58 -3.17 -12.70
N GLN A 137 -4.50 -3.51 -13.61
CA GLN A 137 -4.20 -3.57 -15.05
C GLN A 137 -3.72 -2.22 -15.59
N ALA A 138 -4.35 -1.12 -15.17
CA ALA A 138 -3.89 0.25 -15.52
C ALA A 138 -2.51 0.60 -14.93
N LEU A 139 -2.04 -0.15 -13.94
CA LEU A 139 -0.71 -0.05 -13.32
C LEU A 139 0.27 -1.13 -13.83
N HIS A 140 0.03 -1.67 -15.03
CA HIS A 140 0.89 -2.67 -15.67
C HIS A 140 0.96 -4.01 -14.92
N TRP A 141 -0.18 -4.49 -14.42
CA TRP A 141 -0.30 -5.83 -13.87
C TRP A 141 -1.16 -6.72 -14.77
N ALA A 142 -0.77 -7.97 -14.91
CA ALA A 142 -1.52 -8.99 -15.63
C ALA A 142 -2.21 -9.94 -14.66
N SER A 143 -3.48 -10.28 -14.94
CA SER A 143 -4.18 -11.34 -14.23
C SER A 143 -3.74 -12.69 -14.77
N LEU A 144 -3.31 -13.59 -13.88
CA LEU A 144 -2.85 -14.93 -14.22
C LEU A 144 -3.94 -15.98 -13.97
N ASP A 145 -4.70 -15.83 -12.90
CA ASP A 145 -5.72 -16.79 -12.48
C ASP A 145 -6.76 -16.12 -11.58
N ALA A 146 -7.93 -16.72 -11.45
CA ALA A 146 -8.97 -16.31 -10.54
C ALA A 146 -9.07 -17.31 -9.39
N VAL A 147 -9.14 -16.82 -8.15
CA VAL A 147 -9.15 -17.63 -6.94
C VAL A 147 -10.12 -17.07 -5.92
N GLU A 148 -10.84 -17.93 -5.22
CA GLU A 148 -11.67 -17.52 -4.09
C GLU A 148 -10.84 -17.53 -2.80
N LEU A 149 -10.75 -16.38 -2.13
CA LEU A 149 -10.08 -16.21 -0.84
C LEU A 149 -11.02 -15.49 0.13
N HIS A 150 -11.17 -16.04 1.34
CA HIS A 150 -12.03 -15.48 2.38
C HIS A 150 -13.47 -15.22 1.89
N GLY A 151 -14.03 -16.14 1.07
CA GLY A 151 -15.37 -16.03 0.49
C GLY A 151 -15.53 -14.89 -0.54
N ARG A 152 -14.43 -14.40 -1.12
CA ARG A 152 -14.43 -13.33 -2.13
C ARG A 152 -13.57 -13.71 -3.32
N LEU A 153 -14.02 -13.32 -4.51
CA LEU A 153 -13.24 -13.49 -5.73
C LEU A 153 -12.01 -12.57 -5.72
N HIS A 154 -10.86 -13.18 -5.93
CA HIS A 154 -9.58 -12.52 -6.12
C HIS A 154 -8.94 -12.97 -7.42
N HIS A 155 -8.01 -12.21 -7.92
CA HIS A 155 -7.14 -12.59 -9.03
C HIS A 155 -5.71 -12.70 -8.54
N LEU A 156 -5.02 -13.78 -8.90
CA LEU A 156 -3.58 -13.83 -8.83
C LEU A 156 -3.05 -12.92 -9.94
N MET A 157 -2.35 -11.86 -9.57
CA MET A 157 -1.84 -10.88 -10.53
C MET A 157 -0.32 -10.76 -10.40
N GLN A 158 0.32 -10.45 -11.52
CA GLN A 158 1.76 -10.25 -11.62
C GLN A 158 2.08 -8.86 -12.16
N ALA A 159 3.02 -8.17 -11.52
CA ALA A 159 3.53 -6.89 -12.00
C ALA A 159 4.47 -7.07 -13.19
N ASP A 160 4.38 -6.18 -14.17
CA ASP A 160 5.41 -6.01 -15.17
C ASP A 160 6.57 -5.18 -14.60
N LEU A 161 7.67 -5.84 -14.25
CA LEU A 161 8.83 -5.18 -13.62
C LEU A 161 9.46 -4.10 -14.52
N ALA A 162 9.30 -4.18 -15.83
CA ALA A 162 9.80 -3.13 -16.73
C ALA A 162 9.12 -1.77 -16.50
N ALA A 163 7.88 -1.78 -16.00
CA ALA A 163 7.15 -0.56 -15.62
C ALA A 163 7.57 0.01 -14.25
N TYR A 164 8.40 -0.70 -13.49
CA TYR A 164 8.81 -0.36 -12.13
C TYR A 164 10.34 -0.34 -11.99
N PRO A 165 11.03 0.73 -12.45
CA PRO A 165 12.47 0.85 -12.30
C PRO A 165 12.92 0.64 -10.85
N PRO A 166 14.09 0.00 -10.61
CA PRO A 166 14.57 -0.27 -9.26
C PRO A 166 14.68 0.98 -8.39
N MET A 167 14.13 0.91 -7.17
CA MET A 167 14.22 1.97 -6.15
C MET A 167 15.20 1.55 -5.07
N HIS A 168 16.36 2.21 -5.00
CA HIS A 168 17.43 1.87 -4.07
C HIS A 168 17.33 2.60 -2.72
N ASP A 169 16.50 3.64 -2.62
CA ASP A 169 16.27 4.41 -1.39
C ASP A 169 14.78 4.42 -0.99
N PRO A 170 14.20 3.25 -0.63
CA PRO A 170 12.80 3.16 -0.24
C PRO A 170 12.51 3.73 1.15
N GLU A 171 13.53 4.04 1.94
CA GLU A 171 13.38 4.71 3.25
C GLU A 171 13.04 6.19 3.09
N HIS A 172 13.54 6.85 2.06
CA HIS A 172 13.08 8.16 1.62
C HIS A 172 11.82 8.05 0.75
N GLY A 173 11.78 7.04 -0.14
CA GLY A 173 10.63 6.74 -0.98
C GLY A 173 10.31 7.84 -2.00
N LEU A 174 9.02 8.09 -2.19
CA LEU A 174 8.53 9.10 -3.14
C LEU A 174 7.47 10.02 -2.49
N VAL A 175 7.22 11.16 -3.11
CA VAL A 175 6.16 12.09 -2.71
C VAL A 175 5.07 12.06 -3.77
N THR A 176 3.81 11.96 -3.33
CA THR A 176 2.64 12.11 -4.19
C THR A 176 1.86 13.36 -3.77
N PHE A 177 1.12 13.90 -4.72
CA PHE A 177 0.38 15.14 -4.51
C PHE A 177 -1.11 14.93 -4.74
N ARG A 178 -1.93 15.61 -3.95
CA ARG A 178 -3.34 15.75 -4.27
C ARG A 178 -3.45 16.50 -5.61
N ARG A 179 -4.18 15.94 -6.57
CA ARG A 179 -4.52 16.69 -7.78
C ARG A 179 -5.38 17.88 -7.38
N ALA A 180 -5.07 19.05 -7.93
CA ALA A 180 -5.96 20.18 -7.86
C ALA A 180 -7.30 19.80 -8.53
N ALA A 181 -8.39 20.21 -7.89
CA ALA A 181 -9.74 20.01 -8.43
C ALA A 181 -9.94 20.90 -9.65
#